data_e01636161496df9c91e9a2b1902c7195
#
_entry.id   e01636161496df9c91e9a2b1902c7195
#
_cell.length_a   1.000
_cell.length_b   1.000
_cell.length_c   1.000
_cell.angle_alpha   90.00
_cell.angle_beta   90.00
_cell.angle_gamma   90.00
#
_symmetry.space_group_name_H-M   'P 1'
#
loop_
_entity.id
_entity.type
_entity.pdbx_description
1 polymer ?
#
loop_
_entity_poly.entity_id
_entity_poly.type
_entity_poly.pdbx_seq_one_letter_code
_entity_poly.pdbx_strand_id
1 'polypeptide(L)'
;MMEAIRYDVVVVGGGPGGLAAAQGARLAGAASVLVLERENRLGGILNQCVHDGFGLVRYREALTGPEYAQRAREEARSAGADLMTGAMVTGLTRDRTLTAVTRRGLLTCQAGAVVLATGCRERTRGAIAIPGTRPAGVYTAGTAQNLMNTKNLLVGRRVVVLGSGDIGLIMARRMTLEGAKVLCVAEQRPAPGGLARNVRQCLDDFGIPLLLRCTVTEIVGRGRLEGVVLCQVDEQGRLCPGTERRGGCDT
;
A
#
# COMPACT_ATOMS: atom_id res chain seq x y z
N MET A 1 -4.35 12.67 36.42
CA MET A 1 -3.50 12.13 35.33
C MET A 1 -3.81 10.67 35.24
N MET A 2 -4.14 10.14 34.06
CA MET A 2 -4.29 8.68 33.89
C MET A 2 -2.91 8.04 34.07
N GLU A 3 -2.84 7.00 34.88
CA GLU A 3 -1.61 6.25 35.12
C GLU A 3 -1.07 5.66 33.81
N ALA A 4 0.23 5.80 33.55
CA ALA A 4 0.83 5.27 32.33
C ALA A 4 0.86 3.72 32.41
N ILE A 5 0.31 3.06 31.40
CA ILE A 5 0.45 1.60 31.30
C ILE A 5 1.90 1.24 30.97
N ARG A 6 2.35 0.05 31.41
CA ARG A 6 3.72 -0.40 31.22
C ARG A 6 3.77 -1.72 30.48
N TYR A 7 4.71 -1.84 29.53
CA TYR A 7 4.98 -3.06 28.77
C TYR A 7 6.47 -3.26 28.56
N ASP A 8 6.92 -4.49 28.50
CA ASP A 8 8.31 -4.80 28.16
C ASP A 8 8.61 -4.39 26.73
N VAL A 9 7.69 -4.70 25.82
CA VAL A 9 7.82 -4.33 24.39
C VAL A 9 6.52 -3.70 23.90
N VAL A 10 6.63 -2.55 23.23
CA VAL A 10 5.53 -1.94 22.52
C VAL A 10 5.84 -1.91 21.01
N VAL A 11 4.94 -2.47 20.22
CA VAL A 11 5.03 -2.50 18.74
C VAL A 11 4.09 -1.45 18.16
N VAL A 12 4.62 -0.53 17.39
CA VAL A 12 3.85 0.51 16.71
C VAL A 12 3.55 0.07 15.29
N GLY A 13 2.29 -0.29 15.04
CA GLY A 13 1.79 -0.79 13.77
C GLY A 13 1.47 -2.29 13.80
N GLY A 14 0.21 -2.62 13.54
CA GLY A 14 -0.34 -3.97 13.54
C GLY A 14 -0.37 -4.64 12.15
N GLY A 15 0.53 -4.25 11.26
CA GLY A 15 0.77 -4.93 9.99
C GLY A 15 1.53 -6.24 10.16
N PRO A 16 1.85 -6.98 9.06
CA PRO A 16 2.50 -8.28 9.16
C PRO A 16 3.85 -8.24 9.91
N GLY A 17 4.64 -7.20 9.69
CA GLY A 17 5.91 -7.02 10.38
C GLY A 17 5.74 -6.79 11.89
N GLY A 18 4.75 -5.98 12.29
CA GLY A 18 4.47 -5.73 13.71
C GLY A 18 3.89 -6.94 14.43
N LEU A 19 2.99 -7.68 13.79
CA LEU A 19 2.44 -8.92 14.35
C LEU A 19 3.52 -9.98 14.52
N ALA A 20 4.40 -10.14 13.54
CA ALA A 20 5.54 -11.06 13.65
C ALA A 20 6.54 -10.62 14.73
N ALA A 21 6.80 -9.32 14.87
CA ALA A 21 7.65 -8.79 15.94
C ALA A 21 7.05 -9.04 17.33
N ALA A 22 5.73 -8.86 17.48
CA ALA A 22 5.04 -9.12 18.74
C ALA A 22 5.10 -10.60 19.12
N GLN A 23 4.82 -11.51 18.16
CA GLN A 23 4.97 -12.95 18.34
C GLN A 23 6.40 -13.29 18.75
N GLY A 24 7.40 -12.80 18.00
CA GLY A 24 8.81 -13.06 18.26
C GLY A 24 9.26 -12.57 19.64
N ALA A 25 8.83 -11.39 20.08
CA ALA A 25 9.14 -10.85 21.41
C ALA A 25 8.56 -11.72 22.52
N ARG A 26 7.32 -12.19 22.40
CA ARG A 26 6.71 -13.13 23.36
C ARG A 26 7.45 -14.45 23.42
N LEU A 27 7.77 -15.05 22.27
CA LEU A 27 8.51 -16.30 22.19
C LEU A 27 9.96 -16.17 22.71
N ALA A 28 10.55 -14.98 22.62
CA ALA A 28 11.86 -14.69 23.20
C ALA A 28 11.84 -14.38 24.71
N GLY A 29 10.67 -14.47 25.37
CA GLY A 29 10.54 -14.35 26.82
C GLY A 29 10.14 -12.98 27.35
N ALA A 30 9.73 -12.02 26.49
CA ALA A 30 9.14 -10.78 26.98
C ALA A 30 7.85 -11.07 27.75
N ALA A 31 7.74 -10.60 29.01
CA ALA A 31 6.60 -10.89 29.87
C ALA A 31 5.33 -10.17 29.43
N SER A 32 5.47 -8.99 28.79
CA SER A 32 4.34 -8.22 28.28
C SER A 32 4.68 -7.56 26.93
N VAL A 33 3.78 -7.72 25.95
CA VAL A 33 3.94 -7.14 24.60
C VAL A 33 2.62 -6.49 24.18
N LEU A 34 2.66 -5.23 23.78
CA LEU A 34 1.50 -4.48 23.27
C LEU A 34 1.72 -4.09 21.81
N VAL A 35 0.75 -4.37 20.97
CA VAL A 35 0.68 -3.83 19.60
C VAL A 35 -0.31 -2.68 19.55
N LEU A 36 0.12 -1.50 19.11
CA LEU A 36 -0.72 -0.33 18.89
C LEU A 36 -0.96 -0.16 17.38
N GLU A 37 -2.22 -0.33 16.94
CA GLU A 37 -2.63 -0.17 15.55
C GLU A 37 -3.64 0.96 15.43
N ARG A 38 -3.38 1.91 14.50
CA ARG A 38 -4.25 3.08 14.27
C ARG A 38 -5.58 2.73 13.62
N GLU A 39 -5.59 1.72 12.75
CA GLU A 39 -6.80 1.27 12.06
C GLU A 39 -7.69 0.45 13.01
N ASN A 40 -8.94 0.22 12.61
CA ASN A 40 -9.86 -0.63 13.36
C ASN A 40 -9.61 -2.14 13.19
N ARG A 41 -8.65 -2.50 12.35
CA ARG A 41 -8.32 -3.88 11.98
C ARG A 41 -6.79 -4.04 11.90
N LEU A 42 -6.31 -5.10 12.51
CA LEU A 42 -4.93 -5.55 12.34
C LEU A 42 -4.70 -6.18 10.96
N GLY A 43 -3.46 -6.25 10.53
CA GLY A 43 -3.05 -6.83 9.25
C GLY A 43 -2.50 -5.82 8.24
N GLY A 44 -2.65 -4.51 8.51
CA GLY A 44 -2.11 -3.44 7.69
C GLY A 44 -2.52 -3.55 6.22
N ILE A 45 -1.56 -3.32 5.32
CA ILE A 45 -1.76 -3.33 3.86
C ILE A 45 -2.30 -4.66 3.32
N LEU A 46 -2.03 -5.78 3.99
CA LEU A 46 -2.51 -7.10 3.56
C LEU A 46 -4.03 -7.18 3.48
N ASN A 47 -4.75 -6.43 4.31
CA ASN A 47 -6.22 -6.45 4.30
C ASN A 47 -6.84 -6.00 2.97
N GLN A 48 -6.11 -5.24 2.16
CA GLN A 48 -6.57 -4.80 0.84
C GLN A 48 -5.96 -5.60 -0.32
N CYS A 49 -4.98 -6.47 -0.05
CA CYS A 49 -4.32 -7.31 -1.04
C CYS A 49 -5.09 -8.62 -1.26
N VAL A 50 -6.23 -8.55 -1.95
CA VAL A 50 -7.12 -9.72 -2.17
C VAL A 50 -6.60 -10.72 -3.21
N HIS A 51 -5.45 -10.46 -3.83
CA HIS A 51 -4.74 -11.41 -4.70
C HIS A 51 -3.93 -12.42 -3.87
N ASP A 52 -3.61 -13.55 -4.44
CA ASP A 52 -2.77 -14.60 -3.88
C ASP A 52 -1.26 -14.32 -3.99
N GLY A 53 -0.45 -15.24 -3.48
CA GLY A 53 1.01 -15.21 -3.57
C GLY A 53 1.70 -14.84 -2.26
N PHE A 54 0.95 -14.59 -1.20
CA PHE A 54 1.50 -14.44 0.16
C PHE A 54 1.68 -15.79 0.83
N GLY A 55 2.59 -15.86 1.80
CA GLY A 55 2.76 -17.04 2.65
C GLY A 55 3.66 -18.15 2.10
N LEU A 56 4.06 -18.12 0.84
CA LEU A 56 4.85 -19.18 0.19
C LEU A 56 6.12 -19.55 0.97
N VAL A 57 6.84 -18.56 1.51
CA VAL A 57 8.06 -18.79 2.29
C VAL A 57 7.73 -19.20 3.73
N ARG A 58 6.84 -18.47 4.40
CA ARG A 58 6.53 -18.67 5.83
C ARG A 58 5.66 -19.88 6.07
N TYR A 59 4.59 -20.05 5.28
CA TYR A 59 3.57 -21.08 5.48
C TYR A 59 3.65 -22.21 4.46
N ARG A 60 4.50 -22.09 3.42
CA ARG A 60 4.59 -23.00 2.27
C ARG A 60 3.26 -23.21 1.56
N GLU A 61 2.42 -22.20 1.59
CA GLU A 61 1.08 -22.17 1.04
C GLU A 61 0.83 -20.79 0.39
N ALA A 62 0.13 -20.80 -0.75
CA ALA A 62 -0.28 -19.56 -1.40
C ALA A 62 -1.55 -19.02 -0.73
N LEU A 63 -1.43 -17.88 -0.06
CA LEU A 63 -2.51 -17.22 0.64
C LEU A 63 -2.84 -15.90 -0.03
N THR A 64 -4.06 -15.43 0.13
CA THR A 64 -4.40 -14.03 -0.09
C THR A 64 -3.86 -13.16 1.06
N GLY A 65 -3.77 -11.85 0.85
CA GLY A 65 -3.34 -10.93 1.91
C GLY A 65 -4.20 -11.02 3.17
N PRO A 66 -5.54 -11.01 3.09
CA PRO A 66 -6.42 -11.19 4.26
C PRO A 66 -6.21 -12.49 5.02
N GLU A 67 -6.02 -13.61 4.33
CA GLU A 67 -5.73 -14.92 4.96
C GLU A 67 -4.39 -14.90 5.70
N TYR A 68 -3.35 -14.35 5.07
CA TYR A 68 -2.06 -14.15 5.74
C TYR A 68 -2.21 -13.26 6.99
N ALA A 69 -2.93 -12.13 6.85
CA ALA A 69 -3.16 -11.22 7.97
C ALA A 69 -3.92 -11.89 9.12
N GLN A 70 -4.86 -12.77 8.80
CA GLN A 70 -5.60 -13.54 9.82
C GLN A 70 -4.66 -14.48 10.59
N ARG A 71 -3.86 -15.29 9.89
CA ARG A 71 -2.90 -16.19 10.53
C ARG A 71 -1.90 -15.43 11.40
N ALA A 72 -1.33 -14.34 10.91
CA ALA A 72 -0.40 -13.52 11.68
C ALA A 72 -1.03 -12.93 12.96
N ARG A 73 -2.32 -12.54 12.91
CA ARG A 73 -3.06 -12.08 14.10
C ARG A 73 -3.27 -13.18 15.11
N GLU A 74 -3.64 -14.37 14.65
CA GLU A 74 -3.86 -15.55 15.49
C GLU A 74 -2.56 -15.98 16.17
N GLU A 75 -1.46 -16.00 15.44
CA GLU A 75 -0.13 -16.32 15.99
C GLU A 75 0.31 -15.32 17.06
N ALA A 76 0.19 -14.02 16.81
CA ALA A 76 0.54 -12.99 17.80
C ALA A 76 -0.34 -13.08 19.05
N ARG A 77 -1.64 -13.34 18.89
CA ARG A 77 -2.58 -13.51 20.01
C ARG A 77 -2.28 -14.77 20.79
N SER A 78 -2.05 -15.90 20.13
CA SER A 78 -1.73 -17.18 20.76
C SER A 78 -0.41 -17.14 21.52
N ALA A 79 0.55 -16.30 21.06
CA ALA A 79 1.78 -16.05 21.82
C ALA A 79 1.55 -15.16 23.05
N GLY A 80 0.36 -14.62 23.27
CA GLY A 80 0.01 -13.80 24.44
C GLY A 80 0.35 -12.32 24.27
N ALA A 81 0.39 -11.78 23.05
CA ALA A 81 0.51 -10.35 22.82
C ALA A 81 -0.84 -9.64 22.98
N ASP A 82 -0.85 -8.49 23.63
CA ASP A 82 -2.01 -7.59 23.66
C ASP A 82 -2.12 -6.79 22.36
N LEU A 83 -3.29 -6.82 21.75
CA LEU A 83 -3.52 -6.25 20.44
C LEU A 83 -4.57 -5.12 20.54
N MET A 84 -4.14 -3.88 20.42
CA MET A 84 -5.00 -2.70 20.51
C MET A 84 -5.16 -2.04 19.14
N THR A 85 -6.39 -1.97 18.66
CA THR A 85 -6.79 -1.25 17.43
C THR A 85 -7.39 0.11 17.75
N GLY A 86 -7.45 1.02 16.74
CA GLY A 86 -7.94 2.38 16.95
C GLY A 86 -7.05 3.20 17.88
N ALA A 87 -5.76 2.87 17.93
CA ALA A 87 -4.76 3.53 18.75
C ALA A 87 -3.66 4.14 17.86
N MET A 88 -3.75 5.43 17.59
CA MET A 88 -2.80 6.15 16.78
C MET A 88 -1.68 6.74 17.64
N VAL A 89 -0.48 6.18 17.53
CA VAL A 89 0.71 6.72 18.21
C VAL A 89 1.09 8.06 17.56
N THR A 90 1.13 9.09 18.37
CA THR A 90 1.42 10.47 17.97
C THR A 90 2.73 11.01 18.54
N GLY A 91 3.28 10.33 19.54
CA GLY A 91 4.54 10.74 20.19
C GLY A 91 5.34 9.55 20.69
N LEU A 92 6.65 9.69 20.62
CA LEU A 92 7.64 8.76 21.20
C LEU A 92 8.81 9.59 21.71
N THR A 93 9.14 9.45 22.98
CA THR A 93 10.23 10.16 23.63
C THR A 93 11.49 9.28 23.75
N ARG A 94 12.62 9.86 24.10
CA ARG A 94 13.90 9.14 24.27
C ARG A 94 13.88 8.12 25.40
N ASP A 95 13.10 8.36 26.43
CA ASP A 95 12.87 7.44 27.55
C ASP A 95 11.82 6.35 27.22
N ARG A 96 11.42 6.24 25.96
CA ARG A 96 10.49 5.23 25.43
C ARG A 96 9.06 5.36 26.00
N THR A 97 8.66 6.58 26.32
CA THR A 97 7.26 6.89 26.59
C THR A 97 6.54 7.15 25.27
N LEU A 98 5.47 6.38 25.01
CA LEU A 98 4.61 6.56 23.85
C LEU A 98 3.32 7.28 24.26
N THR A 99 2.87 8.18 23.40
CA THR A 99 1.54 8.78 23.49
C THR A 99 0.72 8.34 22.28
N ALA A 100 -0.48 7.84 22.53
CA ALA A 100 -1.41 7.44 21.48
C ALA A 100 -2.78 8.09 21.67
N VAL A 101 -3.43 8.47 20.58
CA VAL A 101 -4.84 8.87 20.54
C VAL A 101 -5.68 7.62 20.33
N THR A 102 -6.65 7.41 21.20
CA THR A 102 -7.58 6.29 21.12
C THR A 102 -9.02 6.79 21.14
N ARG A 103 -10.00 5.92 20.88
CA ARG A 103 -11.43 6.27 21.03
C ARG A 103 -11.81 6.66 22.46
N ARG A 104 -11.04 6.28 23.46
CA ARG A 104 -11.29 6.59 24.89
C ARG A 104 -10.48 7.79 25.38
N GLY A 105 -9.74 8.47 24.49
CA GLY A 105 -8.87 9.59 24.83
C GLY A 105 -7.38 9.28 24.66
N LEU A 106 -6.54 10.06 25.32
CA LEU A 106 -5.09 9.88 25.27
C LEU A 106 -4.67 8.69 26.12
N LEU A 107 -3.80 7.86 25.52
CA LEU A 107 -3.13 6.75 26.19
C LEU A 107 -1.65 7.10 26.31
N THR A 108 -1.10 6.97 27.51
CA THR A 108 0.35 7.04 27.76
C THR A 108 0.85 5.65 28.10
N CYS A 109 1.91 5.22 27.42
CA CYS A 109 2.50 3.90 27.61
C CYS A 109 4.03 4.02 27.78
N GLN A 110 4.57 3.42 28.84
CA GLN A 110 5.99 3.29 29.08
C GLN A 110 6.47 1.93 28.60
N ALA A 111 7.45 1.91 27.71
CA ALA A 111 8.00 0.67 27.13
C ALA A 111 9.42 0.37 27.61
N GLY A 112 9.75 -0.90 27.81
CA GLY A 112 11.12 -1.38 27.95
C GLY A 112 11.87 -1.31 26.62
N ALA A 113 11.20 -1.70 25.52
CA ALA A 113 11.68 -1.55 24.15
C ALA A 113 10.53 -1.15 23.21
N VAL A 114 10.86 -0.49 22.10
CA VAL A 114 9.87 -0.10 21.09
C VAL A 114 10.28 -0.63 19.72
N VAL A 115 9.33 -1.28 19.04
CA VAL A 115 9.47 -1.72 17.66
C VAL A 115 8.62 -0.84 16.75
N LEU A 116 9.24 -0.16 15.80
CA LEU A 116 8.53 0.64 14.79
C LEU A 116 8.25 -0.22 13.55
N ALA A 117 6.98 -0.58 13.36
CA ALA A 117 6.49 -1.38 12.23
C ALA A 117 5.42 -0.62 11.44
N THR A 118 5.67 0.68 11.19
CA THR A 118 4.70 1.64 10.65
C THR A 118 4.44 1.49 9.14
N GLY A 119 5.13 0.57 8.47
CA GLY A 119 5.02 0.35 7.03
C GLY A 119 5.67 1.45 6.21
N CYS A 120 5.32 1.48 4.93
CA CYS A 120 5.79 2.50 4.00
C CYS A 120 4.60 3.22 3.33
N ARG A 121 4.91 4.28 2.59
CA ARG A 121 3.94 5.00 1.75
C ARG A 121 4.39 5.01 0.32
N GLU A 122 3.42 4.91 -0.58
CA GLU A 122 3.65 5.08 -1.99
C GLU A 122 4.05 6.53 -2.31
N ARG A 123 4.80 6.71 -3.39
CA ARG A 123 5.04 8.04 -3.94
C ARG A 123 3.75 8.60 -4.51
N THR A 124 3.30 9.71 -3.97
CA THR A 124 2.16 10.44 -4.52
C THR A 124 2.57 11.18 -5.79
N ARG A 125 1.57 11.66 -6.55
CA ARG A 125 1.79 12.55 -7.70
C ARG A 125 2.75 13.72 -7.36
N GLY A 126 2.60 14.33 -6.19
CA GLY A 126 3.48 15.42 -5.75
C GLY A 126 4.93 14.97 -5.56
N ALA A 127 5.13 13.76 -5.06
CA ALA A 127 6.48 13.19 -4.86
C ALA A 127 7.19 12.81 -6.17
N ILE A 128 6.42 12.49 -7.23
CA ILE A 128 6.97 12.21 -8.57
C ILE A 128 6.88 13.42 -9.51
N ALA A 129 6.42 14.57 -8.99
CA ALA A 129 6.43 15.87 -9.65
C ALA A 129 5.79 15.91 -11.06
N ILE A 130 4.68 15.19 -11.30
CA ILE A 130 3.99 15.24 -12.59
C ILE A 130 3.32 16.62 -12.76
N PRO A 131 3.64 17.39 -13.82
CA PRO A 131 3.03 18.67 -14.10
C PRO A 131 1.53 18.60 -14.41
N GLY A 132 0.91 19.77 -14.55
CA GLY A 132 -0.49 19.92 -14.93
C GLY A 132 -1.42 20.27 -13.78
N THR A 133 -2.72 20.18 -14.03
CA THR A 133 -3.78 20.53 -13.07
C THR A 133 -3.89 19.50 -11.95
N ARG A 134 -4.69 19.80 -10.91
CA ARG A 134 -4.89 18.91 -9.76
C ARG A 134 -6.35 18.43 -9.64
N PRO A 135 -6.84 17.69 -10.63
CA PRO A 135 -8.20 17.18 -10.61
C PRO A 135 -8.36 15.98 -9.65
N ALA A 136 -9.59 15.66 -9.28
CA ALA A 136 -9.92 14.35 -8.72
C ALA A 136 -9.69 13.26 -9.79
N GLY A 137 -9.43 12.01 -9.36
CA GLY A 137 -9.20 10.88 -10.27
C GLY A 137 -7.74 10.44 -10.37
N VAL A 138 -6.81 11.15 -9.71
CA VAL A 138 -5.39 10.76 -9.66
C VAL A 138 -5.10 10.09 -8.32
N TYR A 139 -4.81 8.81 -8.36
CA TYR A 139 -4.59 7.97 -7.17
C TYR A 139 -3.24 7.28 -7.22
N THR A 140 -2.68 6.96 -6.07
CA THR A 140 -1.66 5.91 -6.00
C THR A 140 -2.32 4.54 -6.16
N ALA A 141 -1.59 3.55 -6.65
CA ALA A 141 -2.13 2.21 -6.87
C ALA A 141 -2.69 1.59 -5.58
N GLY A 142 -2.01 1.77 -4.44
CA GLY A 142 -2.51 1.28 -3.15
C GLY A 142 -3.73 2.03 -2.63
N THR A 143 -3.88 3.32 -2.92
CA THR A 143 -5.12 4.05 -2.61
C THR A 143 -6.27 3.52 -3.45
N ALA A 144 -6.07 3.33 -4.76
CA ALA A 144 -7.08 2.73 -5.64
C ALA A 144 -7.45 1.31 -5.17
N GLN A 145 -6.46 0.51 -4.80
CA GLN A 145 -6.65 -0.83 -4.24
C GLN A 145 -7.52 -0.81 -2.96
N ASN A 146 -7.24 0.12 -2.05
CA ASN A 146 -8.04 0.27 -0.84
C ASN A 146 -9.48 0.63 -1.15
N LEU A 147 -9.71 1.64 -2.00
CA LEU A 147 -11.06 2.06 -2.39
C LEU A 147 -11.86 0.94 -3.04
N MET A 148 -11.24 0.18 -3.93
CA MET A 148 -11.91 -0.93 -4.63
C MET A 148 -12.11 -2.15 -3.73
N ASN A 149 -11.08 -2.62 -3.06
CA ASN A 149 -11.09 -3.90 -2.37
C ASN A 149 -11.69 -3.84 -0.96
N THR A 150 -11.72 -2.67 -0.32
CA THR A 150 -12.25 -2.51 1.03
C THR A 150 -13.47 -1.61 1.12
N LYS A 151 -13.69 -0.73 0.13
CA LYS A 151 -14.81 0.21 0.09
C LYS A 151 -15.80 -0.07 -1.02
N ASN A 152 -15.49 -1.03 -1.92
CA ASN A 152 -16.29 -1.39 -3.07
C ASN A 152 -16.61 -0.18 -3.99
N LEU A 153 -15.61 0.69 -4.19
CA LEU A 153 -15.72 1.91 -4.99
C LEU A 153 -14.85 1.79 -6.24
N LEU A 154 -15.47 1.79 -7.41
CA LEU A 154 -14.74 1.86 -8.68
C LEU A 154 -14.17 3.29 -8.84
N VAL A 155 -12.84 3.41 -8.94
CA VAL A 155 -12.15 4.71 -8.95
C VAL A 155 -12.26 5.46 -10.27
N GLY A 156 -12.47 4.75 -11.38
CA GLY A 156 -12.68 5.31 -12.72
C GLY A 156 -13.04 4.24 -13.73
N ARG A 157 -13.40 4.69 -14.94
CA ARG A 157 -13.83 3.81 -16.05
C ARG A 157 -12.83 3.72 -17.20
N ARG A 158 -11.98 4.74 -17.36
CA ARG A 158 -10.94 4.83 -18.40
C ARG A 158 -9.62 5.15 -17.71
N VAL A 159 -8.77 4.16 -17.56
CA VAL A 159 -7.62 4.20 -16.64
C VAL A 159 -6.31 4.20 -17.40
N VAL A 160 -5.38 5.05 -17.01
CA VAL A 160 -3.96 4.98 -17.36
C VAL A 160 -3.17 4.66 -16.10
N VAL A 161 -2.37 3.60 -16.13
CA VAL A 161 -1.51 3.22 -15.02
C VAL A 161 -0.09 3.69 -15.31
N LEU A 162 0.50 4.45 -14.39
CA LEU A 162 1.89 4.87 -14.47
C LEU A 162 2.77 4.00 -13.56
N GLY A 163 3.66 3.24 -14.18
CA GLY A 163 4.55 2.29 -13.53
C GLY A 163 4.08 0.85 -13.65
N SER A 164 4.99 -0.03 -14.04
CA SER A 164 4.78 -1.47 -14.24
C SER A 164 5.31 -2.33 -13.09
N GLY A 165 5.41 -1.78 -11.88
CA GLY A 165 5.64 -2.58 -10.68
C GLY A 165 4.44 -3.50 -10.38
N ASP A 166 4.64 -4.55 -9.57
CA ASP A 166 3.62 -5.56 -9.31
C ASP A 166 2.27 -4.97 -8.89
N ILE A 167 2.24 -3.95 -8.05
CA ILE A 167 0.98 -3.31 -7.63
C ILE A 167 0.29 -2.64 -8.81
N GLY A 168 1.01 -1.96 -9.70
CA GLY A 168 0.44 -1.36 -10.91
C GLY A 168 -0.17 -2.40 -11.83
N LEU A 169 0.53 -3.51 -12.05
CA LEU A 169 0.06 -4.65 -12.87
C LEU A 169 -1.19 -5.30 -12.28
N ILE A 170 -1.15 -5.62 -10.99
CA ILE A 170 -2.27 -6.23 -10.26
C ILE A 170 -3.50 -5.32 -10.30
N MET A 171 -3.31 -4.01 -10.14
CA MET A 171 -4.42 -3.06 -10.20
C MET A 171 -4.96 -2.87 -11.62
N ALA A 172 -4.13 -2.92 -12.65
CA ALA A 172 -4.59 -2.92 -14.04
C ALA A 172 -5.55 -4.10 -14.29
N ARG A 173 -5.16 -5.31 -13.90
CA ARG A 173 -6.03 -6.49 -13.96
C ARG A 173 -7.29 -6.31 -13.11
N ARG A 174 -7.15 -5.87 -11.85
CA ARG A 174 -8.28 -5.71 -10.95
C ARG A 174 -9.32 -4.73 -11.47
N MET A 175 -8.90 -3.58 -11.97
CA MET A 175 -9.79 -2.58 -12.56
C MET A 175 -10.52 -3.11 -13.79
N THR A 176 -9.84 -3.89 -14.64
CA THR A 176 -10.44 -4.53 -15.81
C THR A 176 -11.52 -5.52 -15.40
N LEU A 177 -11.28 -6.35 -14.38
CA LEU A 177 -12.26 -7.30 -13.85
C LEU A 177 -13.49 -6.61 -13.24
N GLU A 178 -13.35 -5.40 -12.73
CA GLU A 178 -14.46 -4.57 -12.22
C GLU A 178 -15.14 -3.73 -13.31
N GLY A 179 -14.80 -3.95 -14.59
CA GLY A 179 -15.44 -3.33 -15.72
C GLY A 179 -14.86 -1.98 -16.15
N ALA A 180 -13.73 -1.56 -15.63
CA ALA A 180 -13.00 -0.42 -16.16
C ALA A 180 -12.20 -0.82 -17.42
N LYS A 181 -12.01 0.13 -18.34
CA LYS A 181 -11.09 -0.02 -19.48
C LYS A 181 -9.73 0.55 -19.10
N VAL A 182 -8.76 -0.31 -18.87
CA VAL A 182 -7.36 0.10 -18.74
C VAL A 182 -6.81 0.35 -20.14
N LEU A 183 -6.43 1.59 -20.42
CA LEU A 183 -5.98 2.03 -21.74
C LEU A 183 -4.55 1.63 -22.01
N CYS A 184 -3.69 1.75 -20.99
CA CYS A 184 -2.30 1.29 -21.04
C CYS A 184 -1.69 1.31 -19.63
N VAL A 185 -0.57 0.60 -19.52
CA VAL A 185 0.43 0.77 -18.46
C VAL A 185 1.64 1.43 -19.07
N ALA A 186 2.04 2.61 -18.56
CA ALA A 186 3.24 3.33 -19.01
C ALA A 186 4.40 3.06 -18.06
N GLU A 187 5.54 2.66 -18.60
CA GLU A 187 6.77 2.37 -17.85
C GLU A 187 7.94 3.14 -18.45
N GLN A 188 8.62 3.92 -17.61
CA GLN A 188 9.76 4.73 -18.03
C GLN A 188 10.99 3.89 -18.42
N ARG A 189 11.14 2.71 -17.81
CA ARG A 189 12.25 1.80 -18.09
C ARG A 189 12.06 1.03 -19.38
N PRO A 190 13.16 0.45 -19.95
CA PRO A 190 13.09 -0.39 -21.15
C PRO A 190 12.47 -1.77 -20.91
N ALA A 191 12.20 -2.13 -19.66
CA ALA A 191 11.61 -3.40 -19.26
C ALA A 191 10.62 -3.21 -18.11
N PRO A 192 9.62 -4.09 -17.96
CA PRO A 192 8.67 -4.02 -16.86
C PRO A 192 9.37 -4.19 -15.50
N GLY A 193 8.82 -3.53 -14.48
CA GLY A 193 9.39 -3.56 -13.13
C GLY A 193 8.86 -4.69 -12.25
N GLY A 194 7.71 -5.25 -12.60
CA GLY A 194 7.09 -6.35 -11.88
C GLY A 194 7.56 -7.72 -12.35
N LEU A 195 7.11 -8.75 -11.67
CA LEU A 195 7.41 -10.15 -11.99
C LEU A 195 6.84 -10.55 -13.35
N ALA A 196 7.57 -11.35 -14.13
CA ALA A 196 7.14 -11.82 -15.46
C ALA A 196 5.75 -12.49 -15.42
N ARG A 197 5.45 -13.28 -14.38
CA ARG A 197 4.12 -13.87 -14.18
C ARG A 197 3.01 -12.82 -14.10
N ASN A 198 3.28 -11.68 -13.43
CA ASN A 198 2.31 -10.62 -13.28
C ASN A 198 2.13 -9.84 -14.58
N VAL A 199 3.19 -9.66 -15.38
CA VAL A 199 3.07 -9.11 -16.74
C VAL A 199 2.08 -9.96 -17.55
N ARG A 200 2.30 -11.27 -17.60
CA ARG A 200 1.43 -12.19 -18.35
C ARG A 200 0.00 -12.16 -17.80
N GLN A 201 -0.19 -12.47 -16.52
CA GLN A 201 -1.52 -12.63 -15.91
C GLN A 201 -2.32 -11.33 -15.80
N CYS A 202 -1.65 -10.18 -15.76
CA CYS A 202 -2.32 -8.90 -15.55
C CYS A 202 -2.43 -8.03 -16.79
N LEU A 203 -1.57 -8.23 -17.79
CA LEU A 203 -1.58 -7.45 -19.03
C LEU A 203 -1.87 -8.32 -20.24
N ASP A 204 -1.07 -9.34 -20.52
CA ASP A 204 -1.18 -10.14 -21.76
C ASP A 204 -2.53 -10.86 -21.83
N ASP A 205 -2.96 -11.52 -20.74
CA ASP A 205 -4.23 -12.25 -20.68
C ASP A 205 -5.46 -11.33 -20.83
N PHE A 206 -5.30 -10.01 -20.61
CA PHE A 206 -6.36 -8.99 -20.73
C PHE A 206 -6.17 -8.05 -21.93
N GLY A 207 -5.13 -8.25 -22.73
CA GLY A 207 -4.83 -7.39 -23.87
C GLY A 207 -4.54 -5.93 -23.49
N ILE A 208 -3.98 -5.68 -22.29
CA ILE A 208 -3.66 -4.35 -21.82
C ILE A 208 -2.28 -3.93 -22.36
N PRO A 209 -2.19 -2.83 -23.13
CA PRO A 209 -0.93 -2.37 -23.71
C PRO A 209 0.09 -1.96 -22.62
N LEU A 210 1.32 -2.46 -22.71
CA LEU A 210 2.47 -1.98 -21.93
C LEU A 210 3.34 -1.08 -22.82
N LEU A 211 3.43 0.19 -22.45
CA LEU A 211 4.23 1.21 -23.15
C LEU A 211 5.54 1.37 -22.40
N LEU A 212 6.59 0.71 -22.86
CA LEU A 212 7.94 0.85 -22.32
C LEU A 212 8.60 2.15 -22.82
N ARG A 213 9.60 2.66 -22.07
CA ARG A 213 10.24 3.94 -22.34
C ARG A 213 9.22 5.07 -22.51
N CYS A 214 8.17 5.06 -21.69
CA CYS A 214 7.07 5.99 -21.76
C CYS A 214 6.68 6.48 -20.36
N THR A 215 6.40 7.78 -20.24
CA THR A 215 5.96 8.37 -18.97
C THR A 215 4.82 9.37 -19.18
N VAL A 216 4.14 9.72 -18.09
CA VAL A 216 3.15 10.81 -18.08
C VAL A 216 3.87 12.11 -17.79
N THR A 217 3.72 13.07 -18.70
CA THR A 217 4.35 14.40 -18.60
C THR A 217 3.38 15.49 -18.17
N GLU A 218 2.07 15.28 -18.32
CA GLU A 218 1.07 16.25 -17.91
C GLU A 218 -0.25 15.57 -17.51
N ILE A 219 -0.88 16.12 -16.48
CA ILE A 219 -2.23 15.77 -16.03
C ILE A 219 -3.18 16.89 -16.41
N VAL A 220 -4.25 16.56 -17.13
CA VAL A 220 -5.22 17.50 -17.69
C VAL A 220 -6.61 17.23 -17.12
N GLY A 221 -7.27 18.28 -16.65
CA GLY A 221 -8.65 18.24 -16.14
C GLY A 221 -8.93 19.44 -15.23
N ARG A 222 -10.17 19.75 -15.00
CA ARG A 222 -10.57 20.84 -14.09
C ARG A 222 -11.06 20.29 -12.75
N GLY A 223 -12.26 19.80 -12.66
CA GLY A 223 -12.81 19.18 -11.44
C GLY A 223 -12.38 17.72 -11.29
N ARG A 224 -12.39 16.97 -12.41
CA ARG A 224 -11.94 15.58 -12.51
C ARG A 224 -10.92 15.44 -13.63
N LEU A 225 -10.14 14.37 -13.60
CA LEU A 225 -9.20 14.01 -14.66
C LEU A 225 -9.97 13.81 -15.99
N GLU A 226 -9.49 14.45 -17.04
CA GLU A 226 -10.00 14.37 -18.41
C GLU A 226 -9.02 13.68 -19.34
N GLY A 227 -7.74 13.66 -18.95
CA GLY A 227 -6.70 13.00 -19.71
C GLY A 227 -5.31 13.26 -19.18
N VAL A 228 -4.37 12.59 -19.83
CA VAL A 228 -2.93 12.73 -19.58
C VAL A 228 -2.18 12.93 -20.90
N VAL A 229 -1.01 13.53 -20.83
CA VAL A 229 -0.04 13.54 -21.93
C VAL A 229 1.03 12.48 -21.63
N LEU A 230 1.20 11.57 -22.56
CA LEU A 230 2.25 10.55 -22.55
C LEU A 230 3.39 10.98 -23.46
N CYS A 231 4.62 10.76 -23.07
CA CYS A 231 5.80 11.07 -23.86
C CYS A 231 6.81 9.91 -23.77
N GLN A 232 7.52 9.65 -24.85
CA GLN A 232 8.63 8.70 -24.84
C GLN A 232 9.83 9.26 -24.09
N VAL A 233 10.66 8.38 -23.56
CA VAL A 233 11.94 8.72 -22.93
C VAL A 233 13.08 7.96 -23.61
N ASP A 234 14.23 8.64 -23.71
CA ASP A 234 15.44 8.06 -24.27
C ASP A 234 16.12 7.08 -23.27
N GLU A 235 17.28 6.56 -23.65
CA GLU A 235 18.05 5.63 -22.81
C GLU A 235 18.57 6.26 -21.51
N GLN A 236 18.71 7.56 -21.47
CA GLN A 236 19.11 8.33 -20.31
C GLN A 236 17.93 8.80 -19.47
N GLY A 237 16.68 8.43 -19.84
CA GLY A 237 15.47 8.81 -19.13
C GLY A 237 14.99 10.24 -19.42
N ARG A 238 15.53 10.91 -20.46
CA ARG A 238 15.11 12.26 -20.86
C ARG A 238 13.92 12.17 -21.81
N LEU A 239 13.02 13.14 -21.72
CA LEU A 239 11.86 13.23 -22.62
C LEU A 239 12.30 13.41 -24.08
N CYS A 240 11.64 12.71 -25.00
CA CYS A 240 11.83 12.82 -26.44
C CYS A 240 10.79 13.79 -27.02
N PRO A 241 11.14 15.09 -27.29
CA PRO A 241 10.20 16.06 -27.84
C PRO A 241 9.62 15.60 -29.18
N GLY A 242 8.33 15.89 -29.39
CA GLY A 242 7.60 15.49 -30.60
C GLY A 242 6.98 14.09 -30.53
N THR A 243 7.14 13.38 -29.41
CA THR A 243 6.50 12.08 -29.18
C THR A 243 5.29 12.14 -28.25
N GLU A 244 4.87 13.35 -27.88
CA GLU A 244 3.76 13.60 -26.98
C GLU A 244 2.44 13.09 -27.58
N ARG A 245 1.69 12.34 -26.77
CA ARG A 245 0.37 11.83 -27.14
C ARG A 245 -0.62 12.12 -26.02
N ARG A 246 -1.69 12.81 -26.33
CA ARG A 246 -2.77 13.05 -25.39
C ARG A 246 -3.72 11.87 -25.39
N GLY A 247 -3.96 11.30 -24.21
CA GLY A 247 -4.92 10.22 -23.97
C GLY A 247 -6.06 10.70 -23.06
N GLY A 248 -7.32 10.52 -23.48
CA GLY A 248 -8.47 10.80 -22.62
C GLY A 248 -8.68 9.67 -21.61
N CYS A 249 -8.63 10.00 -20.30
CA CYS A 249 -8.89 9.07 -19.19
C CYS A 249 -9.52 9.83 -18.03
N ASP A 250 -10.13 9.09 -17.09
CA ASP A 250 -10.78 9.66 -15.89
C ASP A 250 -10.12 9.19 -14.58
N THR A 251 -9.13 8.33 -14.70
CA THR A 251 -8.26 7.84 -13.60
C THR A 251 -6.91 7.44 -14.13
#